data_2eba927977c8270022b30132cc42eb36
#
_entry.id   2eba927977c8270022b30132cc42eb36
#
_cell.length_a   1.000
_cell.length_b   1.000
_cell.length_c   1.000
_cell.angle_alpha   90.00
_cell.angle_beta   90.00
_cell.angle_gamma   90.00
#
_symmetry.space_group_name_H-M   'P 1'
#
loop_
_entity.id
_entity.type
_entity.pdbx_description
1 polymer ?
#
loop_
_entity_poly.entity_id
_entity_poly.type
_entity_poly.pdbx_seq_one_letter_code
_entity_poly.pdbx_strand_id
1 'polypeptide(L)'
;SFPTRRSSDLGEGLFVNKATGITCDKLQTIDGTLQIKSATSLSQETLSMEKLETLHGVVFDGLTKFTDYTFFGKFIENGMITGESWSVTKCGYNPTFQNMKDKQYTQQD
;
A
#
# COMPACT_ATOMS: atom_id res chain seq x y z
N SER A 1 11.65 9.26 7.54
CA SER A 1 11.22 7.89 7.33
C SER A 1 10.38 7.40 8.51
N PHE A 2 9.66 6.33 8.30
CA PHE A 2 8.77 5.77 9.29
C PHE A 2 9.52 4.68 10.07
N PRO A 3 9.58 4.74 11.41
CA PRO A 3 10.35 3.75 12.18
C PRO A 3 9.70 2.36 12.14
N THR A 4 10.54 1.33 12.24
CA THR A 4 10.10 -0.05 12.30
C THR A 4 9.31 -0.31 13.58
N ARG A 5 8.15 -0.94 13.45
CA ARG A 5 7.31 -1.26 14.58
C ARG A 5 7.83 -2.55 15.25
N ARG A 6 7.68 -2.61 16.56
CA ARG A 6 8.01 -3.83 17.30
C ARG A 6 6.94 -4.89 17.15
N SER A 7 5.70 -4.45 17.08
CA SER A 7 4.58 -5.36 16.95
C SER A 7 4.52 -5.94 15.55
N SER A 8 4.20 -7.22 15.45
CA SER A 8 3.94 -7.84 14.16
C SER A 8 2.54 -7.56 13.64
N ASP A 9 1.68 -6.94 14.46
CA ASP A 9 0.29 -6.69 14.15
C ASP A 9 -0.09 -5.24 14.40
N LEU A 10 -0.94 -4.70 13.52
CA LEU A 10 -1.59 -3.42 13.72
C LEU A 10 -3.09 -3.63 13.65
N GLY A 11 -3.77 -3.42 14.78
CA GLY A 11 -5.19 -3.77 14.92
C GLY A 11 -6.17 -2.83 14.25
N GLU A 12 -5.75 -1.62 13.85
CA GLU A 12 -6.67 -0.63 13.30
C GLU A 12 -6.25 -0.09 11.94
N GLY A 13 -5.10 -0.53 11.46
CA GLY A 13 -4.56 0.00 10.22
C GLY A 13 -3.32 0.82 10.47
N LEU A 14 -2.69 1.26 9.41
CA LEU A 14 -1.49 2.07 9.46
C LEU A 14 -1.74 3.36 8.68
N PHE A 15 -1.59 4.49 9.35
CA PHE A 15 -1.85 5.80 8.78
C PHE A 15 -0.56 6.61 8.78
N VAL A 16 -0.09 6.99 7.60
CA VAL A 16 1.17 7.68 7.43
C VAL A 16 0.97 8.92 6.56
N ASN A 17 1.59 10.01 6.95
CA ASN A 17 1.49 11.27 6.23
C ASN A 17 2.89 11.84 5.99
N LYS A 18 3.17 12.20 4.75
CA LYS A 18 4.42 12.85 4.35
C LYS A 18 5.70 12.04 4.59
N ALA A 19 5.59 10.71 4.61
CA ALA A 19 6.76 9.87 4.77
C ALA A 19 7.61 9.86 3.50
N THR A 20 8.93 9.75 3.67
CA THR A 20 9.85 9.59 2.55
C THR A 20 10.26 8.14 2.35
N GLY A 21 10.05 7.32 3.37
CA GLY A 21 10.27 5.89 3.30
C GLY A 21 9.56 5.21 4.44
N ILE A 22 9.14 3.98 4.23
CA ILE A 22 8.46 3.18 5.23
C ILE A 22 9.09 1.80 5.23
N THR A 23 9.60 1.39 6.40
CA THR A 23 10.19 0.08 6.56
C THR A 23 9.59 -0.59 7.77
N CYS A 24 8.91 -1.71 7.56
CA CYS A 24 8.26 -2.48 8.61
C CYS A 24 8.62 -3.95 8.44
N ASP A 25 9.86 -4.30 8.80
CA ASP A 25 10.41 -5.61 8.49
C ASP A 25 9.75 -6.77 9.22
N LYS A 26 9.13 -6.49 10.36
CA LYS A 26 8.53 -7.54 11.18
C LYS A 26 7.00 -7.53 11.13
N LEU A 27 6.43 -6.58 10.41
CA LEU A 27 4.98 -6.43 10.36
C LEU A 27 4.35 -7.54 9.51
N GLN A 28 3.45 -8.30 10.10
CA GLN A 28 2.75 -9.39 9.44
C GLN A 28 1.28 -9.10 9.19
N THR A 29 0.66 -8.27 10.03
CA THR A 29 -0.77 -8.03 9.94
C THR A 29 -1.10 -6.55 10.09
N ILE A 30 -1.84 -6.03 9.13
CA ILE A 30 -2.55 -4.77 9.27
C ILE A 30 -4.03 -5.15 9.21
N ASP A 31 -4.70 -5.10 10.36
CA ASP A 31 -6.10 -5.49 10.44
C ASP A 31 -6.99 -4.29 10.10
N GLY A 32 -6.79 -3.77 8.91
CA GLY A 32 -7.47 -2.59 8.43
C GLY A 32 -6.80 -2.08 7.16
N THR A 33 -6.72 -0.75 7.04
CA THR A 33 -6.24 -0.09 5.84
C THR A 33 -4.84 0.48 6.00
N LEU A 34 -4.03 0.34 4.96
CA LEU A 34 -2.78 1.07 4.84
C LEU A 34 -3.10 2.40 4.15
N GLN A 35 -3.05 3.49 4.90
CA GLN A 35 -3.36 4.81 4.37
C GLN A 35 -2.12 5.68 4.37
N ILE A 36 -1.70 6.12 3.20
CA ILE A 36 -0.52 6.98 3.04
C ILE A 36 -0.93 8.19 2.23
N LYS A 37 -0.66 9.38 2.77
CA LYS A 37 -1.02 10.64 2.11
C LYS A 37 0.16 11.59 1.99
N SER A 38 0.20 12.33 0.90
CA SER A 38 1.14 13.43 0.69
C SER A 38 2.61 13.01 0.79
N ALA A 39 2.90 11.76 0.46
CA ALA A 39 4.26 11.23 0.50
C ALA A 39 4.87 11.31 -0.89
N THR A 40 5.20 12.51 -1.32
CA THR A 40 5.61 12.79 -2.70
C THR A 40 6.96 12.21 -3.08
N SER A 41 7.74 11.77 -2.10
CA SER A 41 9.03 11.12 -2.36
C SER A 41 8.97 9.60 -2.20
N LEU A 42 7.86 9.07 -1.73
CA LEU A 42 7.70 7.64 -1.48
C LEU A 42 7.44 6.90 -2.79
N SER A 43 8.18 5.82 -3.00
CA SER A 43 7.96 4.95 -4.14
C SER A 43 7.88 3.50 -3.67
N GLN A 44 7.61 2.59 -4.60
CA GLN A 44 7.61 1.17 -4.29
C GLN A 44 8.98 0.69 -3.80
N GLU A 45 10.04 1.42 -4.12
CA GLU A 45 11.39 1.06 -3.70
C GLU A 45 11.69 1.48 -2.27
N THR A 46 10.96 2.46 -1.75
CA THR A 46 11.15 2.96 -0.39
C THR A 46 10.04 2.52 0.55
N LEU A 47 9.16 1.66 0.09
CA LEU A 47 8.14 1.03 0.93
C LEU A 47 8.49 -0.45 1.07
N SER A 48 8.78 -0.89 2.29
CA SER A 48 9.15 -2.27 2.57
C SER A 48 8.31 -2.85 3.69
N MET A 49 7.55 -3.89 3.37
CA MET A 49 6.73 -4.64 4.31
C MET A 49 6.73 -6.11 3.89
N GLU A 50 7.93 -6.67 3.74
CA GLU A 50 8.10 -7.97 3.10
C GLU A 50 7.36 -9.12 3.75
N LYS A 51 7.14 -9.02 5.06
CA LYS A 51 6.47 -10.10 5.80
C LYS A 51 4.98 -9.90 5.98
N LEU A 52 4.42 -8.88 5.36
CA LEU A 52 3.00 -8.60 5.50
C LEU A 52 2.17 -9.68 4.84
N GLU A 53 1.26 -10.28 5.60
CA GLU A 53 0.40 -11.36 5.14
C GLU A 53 -1.09 -10.99 5.15
N THR A 54 -1.46 -9.97 5.93
CA THR A 54 -2.85 -9.53 6.06
C THR A 54 -2.93 -8.03 5.86
N LEU A 55 -3.82 -7.61 4.95
CA LEU A 55 -4.06 -6.20 4.68
C LEU A 55 -5.46 -6.09 4.06
N HIS A 56 -6.31 -5.28 4.65
CA HIS A 56 -7.71 -5.19 4.24
C HIS A 56 -8.08 -3.97 3.41
N GLY A 57 -7.15 -3.09 3.18
CA GLY A 57 -7.43 -1.94 2.33
C GLY A 57 -6.20 -1.10 2.06
N VAL A 58 -6.28 -0.30 1.01
CA VAL A 58 -5.21 0.62 0.61
C VAL A 58 -5.83 1.96 0.25
N VAL A 59 -5.32 3.01 0.86
CA VAL A 59 -5.68 4.39 0.49
C VAL A 59 -4.39 5.16 0.30
N PHE A 60 -4.08 5.47 -0.94
CA PHE A 60 -2.89 6.26 -1.30
C PHE A 60 -3.37 7.55 -1.97
N ASP A 61 -2.86 8.68 -1.48
CA ASP A 61 -3.22 9.99 -2.02
C ASP A 61 -1.97 10.86 -2.07
N GLY A 62 -1.56 11.22 -3.28
CA GLY A 62 -0.44 12.13 -3.45
C GLY A 62 0.94 11.50 -3.44
N LEU A 63 1.05 10.21 -3.68
CA LEU A 63 2.32 9.51 -3.79
C LEU A 63 2.79 9.59 -5.25
N THR A 64 3.29 10.74 -5.65
CA THR A 64 3.55 11.04 -7.05
C THR A 64 4.66 10.22 -7.69
N LYS A 65 5.45 9.51 -6.89
CA LYS A 65 6.50 8.63 -7.40
C LYS A 65 6.18 7.15 -7.26
N PHE A 66 4.99 6.84 -6.76
CA PHE A 66 4.58 5.44 -6.57
C PHE A 66 3.91 4.95 -7.85
N THR A 67 4.54 3.99 -8.51
CA THR A 67 4.12 3.56 -9.86
C THR A 67 3.95 2.05 -10.02
N ASP A 68 4.26 1.26 -8.99
CA ASP A 68 4.19 -0.19 -9.06
C ASP A 68 3.47 -0.74 -7.83
N TYR A 69 2.36 -1.41 -8.07
CA TYR A 69 1.50 -1.94 -7.01
C TYR A 69 1.49 -3.46 -6.96
N THR A 70 2.50 -4.09 -7.53
CA THR A 70 2.60 -5.55 -7.58
C THR A 70 2.50 -6.18 -6.18
N PHE A 71 3.08 -5.54 -5.19
CA PHE A 71 3.05 -6.04 -3.82
C PHE A 71 1.63 -6.28 -3.31
N PHE A 72 0.69 -5.45 -3.74
CA PHE A 72 -0.69 -5.50 -3.23
C PHE A 72 -1.57 -6.50 -3.98
N GLY A 73 -1.09 -7.04 -5.08
CA GLY A 73 -1.89 -7.95 -5.90
C GLY A 73 -2.37 -9.18 -5.16
N LYS A 74 -1.51 -9.75 -4.31
CA LYS A 74 -1.88 -10.94 -3.55
C LYS A 74 -3.06 -10.73 -2.61
N PHE A 75 -3.19 -9.52 -2.07
CA PHE A 75 -4.29 -9.21 -1.14
C PHE A 75 -5.61 -9.04 -1.87
N ILE A 76 -5.56 -8.67 -3.13
CA ILE A 76 -6.75 -8.55 -3.96
C ILE A 76 -7.18 -9.93 -4.46
N GLU A 77 -6.22 -10.75 -4.87
CA GLU A 77 -6.51 -12.09 -5.35
C GLU A 77 -7.13 -12.98 -4.28
N ASN A 78 -6.69 -12.82 -3.03
CA ASN A 78 -7.20 -13.65 -1.94
C ASN A 78 -8.45 -13.06 -1.26
N GLY A 79 -8.96 -11.94 -1.76
CA GLY A 79 -10.20 -11.35 -1.26
C GLY A 79 -10.08 -10.48 -0.02
N MET A 80 -8.87 -10.24 0.47
CA MET A 80 -8.68 -9.38 1.64
C MET A 80 -8.97 -7.92 1.33
N ILE A 81 -8.58 -7.44 0.16
CA ILE A 81 -8.88 -6.08 -0.29
C ILE A 81 -10.01 -6.14 -1.29
N THR A 82 -11.05 -5.32 -1.08
CA THR A 82 -12.20 -5.25 -1.96
C THR A 82 -12.23 -3.91 -2.69
N GLY A 83 -13.15 -3.77 -3.63
CA GLY A 83 -13.29 -2.52 -4.37
C GLY A 83 -13.65 -1.33 -3.49
N GLU A 84 -14.29 -1.57 -2.35
CA GLU A 84 -14.65 -0.51 -1.42
C GLU A 84 -13.48 -0.07 -0.55
N SER A 85 -12.47 -0.91 -0.43
CA SER A 85 -11.31 -0.62 0.40
C SER A 85 -10.06 -0.30 -0.42
N TRP A 86 -10.20 -0.02 -1.69
CA TRP A 86 -9.10 0.35 -2.58
C TRP A 86 -9.32 1.78 -3.10
N SER A 87 -8.38 2.67 -2.80
CA SER A 87 -8.44 4.04 -3.28
C SER A 87 -7.02 4.54 -3.55
N VAL A 88 -6.72 4.84 -4.79
CA VAL A 88 -5.42 5.36 -5.20
C VAL A 88 -5.65 6.59 -6.07
N THR A 89 -5.22 7.75 -5.58
CA THR A 89 -5.44 9.02 -6.28
C THR A 89 -4.18 9.87 -6.24
N LYS A 90 -3.99 10.68 -7.25
CA LYS A 90 -2.90 11.66 -7.33
C LYS A 90 -1.51 11.03 -7.16
N CYS A 91 -1.36 9.77 -7.54
CA CYS A 91 -0.10 9.05 -7.48
C CYS A 91 0.57 9.02 -8.85
N GLY A 92 1.76 8.45 -8.92
CA GLY A 92 2.46 8.31 -10.19
C GLY A 92 1.72 7.40 -11.17
N TYR A 93 1.09 6.36 -10.65
CA TYR A 93 0.15 5.53 -11.37
C TYR A 93 -1.06 5.32 -10.45
N ASN A 94 -2.26 5.40 -11.00
CA ASN A 94 -3.49 5.33 -10.21
C ASN A 94 -4.37 4.18 -10.72
N PRO A 95 -4.00 2.94 -10.40
CA PRO A 95 -4.80 1.79 -10.85
C PRO A 95 -6.14 1.77 -10.12
N THR A 96 -7.19 1.43 -10.85
CA THR A 96 -8.49 1.15 -10.23
C THR A 96 -8.45 -0.25 -9.64
N PHE A 97 -9.46 -0.59 -8.84
CA PHE A 97 -9.57 -1.94 -8.31
C PHE A 97 -9.65 -2.96 -9.46
N GLN A 98 -10.37 -2.63 -10.52
CA GLN A 98 -10.47 -3.51 -11.69
C GLN A 98 -9.13 -3.69 -12.38
N ASN A 99 -8.33 -2.62 -12.49
CA ASN A 99 -6.98 -2.75 -13.02
C ASN A 99 -6.17 -3.74 -12.21
N MET A 100 -6.29 -3.68 -10.88
CA MET A 100 -5.57 -4.60 -10.01
C MET A 100 -6.05 -6.04 -10.16
N LYS A 101 -7.35 -6.24 -10.34
CA LYS A 101 -7.88 -7.58 -10.59
C LYS A 101 -7.35 -8.14 -11.92
N ASP A 102 -7.11 -7.28 -12.88
CA ASP A 102 -6.57 -7.66 -14.18
C ASP A 102 -5.03 -7.73 -14.19
N LYS A 103 -4.42 -7.60 -13.01
CA LYS A 103 -2.97 -7.67 -12.83
C LYS A 103 -2.22 -6.56 -13.54
N GLN A 104 -2.87 -5.42 -13.71
CA GLN A 104 -2.25 -4.23 -14.29
C GLN A 104 -1.65 -3.39 -13.17
N TYR A 105 -0.60 -3.91 -12.55
CA TYR A 105 0.00 -3.31 -11.36
C TYR A 105 0.90 -2.12 -11.67
N THR A 106 1.32 -1.97 -12.91
CA THR A 106 2.13 -0.86 -13.35
C THR A 106 1.44 -0.17 -14.51
N GLN A 107 1.82 1.09 -14.75
CA GLN A 107 1.21 1.86 -15.82
C GLN A 107 1.48 1.19 -17.18
N GLN A 108 0.42 1.04 -17.96
CA GLN A 108 0.50 0.48 -19.30
C GLN A 108 0.60 1.61 -20.32
N ASP A 109 1.50 1.49 -21.25
CA ASP A 109 1.71 2.48 -22.32
C ASP A 109 0.96 2.09 -23.58
#